data_5e6368533f6e3d15e59bb0b181d5b432
#
_entry.id   5e6368533f6e3d15e59bb0b181d5b432
#
_cell.length_a   1.000
_cell.length_b   1.000
_cell.length_c   1.000
_cell.angle_alpha   90.00
_cell.angle_beta   90.00
_cell.angle_gamma   90.00
#
_symmetry.space_group_name_H-M   'P 1'
#
loop_
_entity.id
_entity.type
_entity.pdbx_description
1 polymer ?
#
loop_
_entity_poly.entity_id
_entity_poly.type
_entity_poly.pdbx_seq_one_letter_code
_entity_poly.pdbx_strand_id
1 'polypeptide(L)'
;LVSKVLELEKDEVFKKYKDREGELVIGEVYQIWKKEILVLDEDGNELILPKSEQIPADYFKKGDGIRAVVHKVDMMNNNPKIIISRTAPAFLQRLFELEVPEIFDGLITIKKIVREPGERAKVAVESYDDRIDPVGACVGMKGSRIHGIVRELRNENIDVINFTTNHSLYIARALSPARISSIKIDEENKTAAVYLKSDQVSLAIGRGGHNIKLAGKLTGYEIDVYRENDEFDEDVDIEEFSDEIESWVIDELKRVGLDSAKSVLSLSEEELVRRTDLEEDTIREIVRILQAEFE
;
A
#
# COMPACT_ATOMS: atom_id res chain seq x y z
N LEU A 1 -55.18 -13.12 0.18
CA LEU A 1 -54.95 -11.67 0.28
C LEU A 1 -53.66 -11.39 1.07
N VAL A 2 -53.51 -11.90 2.29
CA VAL A 2 -52.30 -11.67 3.15
C VAL A 2 -51.03 -12.18 2.46
N SER A 3 -51.05 -13.35 1.83
CA SER A 3 -49.92 -13.92 1.11
C SER A 3 -49.42 -13.03 -0.05
N LYS A 4 -50.35 -12.45 -0.82
CA LYS A 4 -50.01 -11.56 -1.93
C LYS A 4 -49.44 -10.21 -1.45
N VAL A 5 -49.92 -9.71 -0.32
CA VAL A 5 -49.39 -8.46 0.28
C VAL A 5 -47.96 -8.69 0.73
N LEU A 6 -47.68 -9.82 1.40
CA LEU A 6 -46.32 -10.16 1.84
C LEU A 6 -45.34 -10.37 0.67
N GLU A 7 -45.81 -10.95 -0.45
CA GLU A 7 -45.01 -11.07 -1.66
C GLU A 7 -44.69 -9.73 -2.29
N LEU A 8 -45.65 -8.81 -2.33
CA LEU A 8 -45.44 -7.44 -2.82
C LEU A 8 -44.46 -6.65 -1.95
N GLU A 9 -44.56 -6.75 -0.63
CA GLU A 9 -43.63 -6.12 0.29
C GLU A 9 -42.19 -6.62 0.10
N LYS A 10 -42.03 -7.95 -0.10
CA LYS A 10 -40.70 -8.54 -0.39
C LYS A 10 -40.13 -8.07 -1.72
N ASP A 11 -40.95 -7.97 -2.73
CA ASP A 11 -40.53 -7.46 -4.04
C ASP A 11 -40.16 -5.98 -4.00
N GLU A 12 -40.86 -5.19 -3.22
CA GLU A 12 -40.52 -3.76 -3.00
C GLU A 12 -39.19 -3.61 -2.28
N VAL A 13 -38.94 -4.38 -1.23
CA VAL A 13 -37.65 -4.39 -0.51
C VAL A 13 -36.52 -4.83 -1.43
N PHE A 14 -36.71 -5.89 -2.21
CA PHE A 14 -35.73 -6.35 -3.18
C PHE A 14 -35.39 -5.24 -4.19
N LYS A 15 -36.35 -4.62 -4.80
CA LYS A 15 -36.14 -3.53 -5.77
C LYS A 15 -35.44 -2.34 -5.14
N LYS A 16 -35.87 -1.92 -3.96
CA LYS A 16 -35.26 -0.82 -3.21
C LYS A 16 -33.76 -1.04 -3.00
N TYR A 17 -33.38 -2.20 -2.51
CA TYR A 17 -31.98 -2.50 -2.23
C TYR A 17 -31.19 -2.86 -3.48
N LYS A 18 -31.79 -3.46 -4.49
CA LYS A 18 -31.14 -3.72 -5.78
C LYS A 18 -30.67 -2.44 -6.45
N ASP A 19 -31.49 -1.40 -6.41
CA ASP A 19 -31.16 -0.07 -6.92
C ASP A 19 -30.09 0.66 -6.06
N ARG A 20 -29.89 0.20 -4.83
CA ARG A 20 -28.93 0.78 -3.88
C ARG A 20 -27.61 0.01 -3.78
N GLU A 21 -27.34 -0.94 -4.65
CA GLU A 21 -26.06 -1.65 -4.66
C GLU A 21 -24.89 -0.64 -4.79
N GLY A 22 -23.91 -0.74 -3.90
CA GLY A 22 -22.79 0.18 -3.79
C GLY A 22 -23.06 1.43 -2.93
N GLU A 23 -24.27 1.64 -2.45
CA GLU A 23 -24.60 2.75 -1.54
C GLU A 23 -24.34 2.38 -0.07
N LEU A 24 -24.05 3.42 0.72
CA LEU A 24 -23.86 3.29 2.16
C LEU A 24 -25.18 2.98 2.85
N VAL A 25 -25.15 2.06 3.80
CA VAL A 25 -26.25 1.76 4.73
C VAL A 25 -25.77 1.83 6.16
N ILE A 26 -26.68 2.23 7.03
CA ILE A 26 -26.49 2.28 8.47
C ILE A 26 -27.57 1.43 9.10
N GLY A 27 -27.17 0.59 10.07
CA GLY A 27 -28.10 -0.24 10.78
C GLY A 27 -27.63 -0.55 12.18
N GLU A 28 -28.41 -1.40 12.86
CA GLU A 28 -28.13 -1.88 14.21
C GLU A 28 -27.99 -3.39 14.23
N VAL A 29 -26.91 -3.87 14.85
CA VAL A 29 -26.69 -5.31 15.03
C VAL A 29 -27.76 -5.87 15.98
N TYR A 30 -28.55 -6.82 15.52
CA TYR A 30 -29.59 -7.45 16.35
C TYR A 30 -29.28 -8.89 16.70
N GLN A 31 -28.47 -9.59 15.91
CA GLN A 31 -28.07 -10.98 16.16
C GLN A 31 -26.72 -11.29 15.53
N ILE A 32 -25.94 -12.14 16.17
CA ILE A 32 -24.72 -12.71 15.64
C ILE A 32 -24.84 -14.23 15.70
N TRP A 33 -24.73 -14.87 14.54
CA TRP A 33 -24.87 -16.32 14.41
C TRP A 33 -23.81 -16.91 13.51
N LYS A 34 -23.01 -17.83 14.02
CA LYS A 34 -21.89 -18.48 13.28
C LYS A 34 -20.97 -17.46 12.59
N LYS A 35 -20.63 -16.36 13.27
CA LYS A 35 -19.81 -15.25 12.79
C LYS A 35 -20.46 -14.40 11.69
N GLU A 36 -21.66 -14.71 11.24
CA GLU A 36 -22.47 -13.79 10.46
C GLU A 36 -23.14 -12.75 11.36
N ILE A 37 -23.11 -11.50 10.93
CA ILE A 37 -23.74 -10.40 11.65
C ILE A 37 -25.03 -10.05 10.95
N LEU A 38 -26.14 -10.14 11.68
CA LEU A 38 -27.45 -9.74 11.21
C LEU A 38 -27.77 -8.34 11.70
N VAL A 39 -28.12 -7.47 10.77
CA VAL A 39 -28.30 -6.04 10.96
C VAL A 39 -29.73 -5.65 10.56
N LEU A 40 -30.37 -4.79 11.34
CA LEU A 40 -31.65 -4.17 10.95
C LEU A 40 -31.43 -2.75 10.48
N ASP A 41 -32.04 -2.39 9.36
CA ASP A 41 -32.11 -1.01 8.90
C ASP A 41 -33.21 -0.21 9.66
N GLU A 42 -33.41 1.04 9.28
CA GLU A 42 -34.43 1.91 9.91
C GLU A 42 -35.88 1.36 9.74
N ASP A 43 -36.14 0.65 8.66
CA ASP A 43 -37.44 0.10 8.35
C ASP A 43 -37.65 -1.34 8.87
N GLY A 44 -36.65 -1.86 9.60
CA GLY A 44 -36.67 -3.22 10.14
C GLY A 44 -36.32 -4.30 9.13
N ASN A 45 -35.75 -3.96 7.98
CA ASN A 45 -35.28 -4.95 7.01
C ASN A 45 -33.98 -5.61 7.51
N GLU A 46 -33.88 -6.91 7.28
CA GLU A 46 -32.71 -7.68 7.63
C GLU A 46 -31.61 -7.55 6.58
N LEU A 47 -30.44 -7.13 7.03
CA LEU A 47 -29.22 -7.07 6.24
C LEU A 47 -28.23 -8.08 6.81
N ILE A 48 -27.42 -8.70 5.95
CA ILE A 48 -26.48 -9.73 6.34
C ILE A 48 -25.06 -9.24 6.06
N LEU A 49 -24.22 -9.23 7.09
CA LEU A 49 -22.77 -9.01 6.97
C LEU A 49 -22.06 -10.35 7.22
N PRO A 50 -21.77 -11.12 6.15
CA PRO A 50 -21.08 -12.40 6.29
C PRO A 50 -19.65 -12.18 6.73
N LYS A 51 -19.03 -13.20 7.31
CA LYS A 51 -17.64 -13.13 7.78
C LYS A 51 -16.67 -12.69 6.70
N SER A 52 -16.85 -13.14 5.46
CA SER A 52 -16.01 -12.79 4.31
C SER A 52 -16.04 -11.29 3.96
N GLU A 53 -17.10 -10.59 4.36
CA GLU A 53 -17.30 -9.16 4.11
C GLU A 53 -17.00 -8.28 5.34
N GLN A 54 -16.51 -8.89 6.40
CA GLN A 54 -16.04 -8.19 7.60
C GLN A 54 -14.55 -7.92 7.50
N ILE A 55 -14.13 -6.74 7.98
CA ILE A 55 -12.72 -6.46 8.19
C ILE A 55 -12.20 -7.42 9.27
N PRO A 56 -11.01 -8.03 9.13
CA PRO A 56 -10.53 -9.03 10.10
C PRO A 56 -10.55 -8.58 11.57
N ALA A 57 -10.34 -7.29 11.82
CA ALA A 57 -10.36 -6.69 13.14
C ALA A 57 -11.76 -6.23 13.60
N ASP A 58 -12.80 -6.40 12.78
CA ASP A 58 -14.17 -6.02 13.16
C ASP A 58 -14.66 -6.87 14.31
N TYR A 59 -15.19 -6.18 15.31
CA TYR A 59 -15.83 -6.79 16.45
C TYR A 59 -17.08 -6.01 16.82
N PHE A 60 -18.23 -6.62 16.66
CA PHE A 60 -19.53 -6.02 16.95
C PHE A 60 -20.29 -6.83 17.98
N LYS A 61 -21.07 -6.12 18.77
CA LYS A 61 -21.99 -6.69 19.76
C LYS A 61 -23.42 -6.36 19.35
N LYS A 62 -24.36 -7.13 19.87
CA LYS A 62 -25.79 -6.82 19.75
C LYS A 62 -26.06 -5.39 20.27
N GLY A 63 -26.76 -4.61 19.48
CA GLY A 63 -27.08 -3.22 19.77
C GLY A 63 -26.09 -2.19 19.20
N ASP A 64 -24.95 -2.64 18.66
CA ASP A 64 -23.99 -1.73 18.03
C ASP A 64 -24.54 -1.17 16.72
N GLY A 65 -24.28 0.12 16.47
CA GLY A 65 -24.47 0.72 15.15
C GLY A 65 -23.37 0.26 14.18
N ILE A 66 -23.76 0.00 12.94
CA ILE A 66 -22.83 -0.47 11.91
C ILE A 66 -23.04 0.29 10.60
N ARG A 67 -21.93 0.59 9.94
CA ARG A 67 -21.89 1.15 8.58
C ARG A 67 -21.33 0.12 7.63
N ALA A 68 -21.92 0.02 6.46
CA ALA A 68 -21.44 -0.83 5.37
C ALA A 68 -22.01 -0.34 4.04
N VAL A 69 -21.63 -0.97 2.95
CA VAL A 69 -22.26 -0.76 1.65
C VAL A 69 -23.12 -1.95 1.28
N VAL A 70 -24.17 -1.72 0.52
CA VAL A 70 -24.95 -2.80 -0.11
C VAL A 70 -24.05 -3.44 -1.18
N HIS A 71 -23.69 -4.68 -0.97
CA HIS A 71 -22.77 -5.41 -1.84
C HIS A 71 -23.48 -6.23 -2.91
N LYS A 72 -24.46 -7.02 -2.48
CA LYS A 72 -25.20 -7.92 -3.35
C LYS A 72 -26.63 -8.10 -2.85
N VAL A 73 -27.57 -8.08 -3.76
CA VAL A 73 -28.99 -8.31 -3.45
C VAL A 73 -29.52 -9.44 -4.34
N ASP A 74 -29.91 -10.53 -3.72
CA ASP A 74 -30.49 -11.71 -4.39
C ASP A 74 -31.87 -12.04 -3.81
N MET A 75 -32.66 -12.74 -4.59
CA MET A 75 -33.91 -13.35 -4.12
C MET A 75 -33.66 -14.83 -3.87
N MET A 76 -33.80 -15.28 -2.63
CA MET A 76 -33.65 -16.68 -2.23
C MET A 76 -34.91 -17.17 -1.53
N ASN A 77 -35.50 -18.22 -2.06
CA ASN A 77 -36.75 -18.81 -1.49
C ASN A 77 -37.85 -17.77 -1.25
N ASN A 78 -38.07 -16.89 -2.24
CA ASN A 78 -39.01 -15.76 -2.17
C ASN A 78 -38.71 -14.74 -1.06
N ASN A 79 -37.47 -14.70 -0.54
CA ASN A 79 -37.03 -13.69 0.41
C ASN A 79 -35.86 -12.89 -0.16
N PRO A 80 -35.85 -11.56 -0.04
CA PRO A 80 -34.71 -10.77 -0.43
C PRO A 80 -33.56 -11.06 0.53
N LYS A 81 -32.40 -11.41 -0.02
CA LYS A 81 -31.15 -11.58 0.70
C LYS A 81 -30.25 -10.40 0.37
N ILE A 82 -30.06 -9.51 1.33
CA ILE A 82 -29.29 -8.30 1.19
C ILE A 82 -27.96 -8.48 1.91
N ILE A 83 -26.88 -8.57 1.13
CA ILE A 83 -25.53 -8.73 1.65
C ILE A 83 -24.87 -7.37 1.67
N ILE A 84 -24.37 -6.98 2.83
CA ILE A 84 -23.61 -5.76 3.04
C ILE A 84 -22.12 -6.06 3.24
N SER A 85 -21.26 -5.12 2.94
CA SER A 85 -19.82 -5.29 2.98
C SER A 85 -19.10 -4.11 3.63
N ARG A 86 -18.08 -4.43 4.40
CA ARG A 86 -17.11 -3.47 4.95
C ARG A 86 -15.72 -3.63 4.31
N THR A 87 -15.55 -4.65 3.46
CA THR A 87 -14.28 -4.94 2.76
C THR A 87 -14.27 -4.45 1.32
N ALA A 88 -15.43 -4.19 0.73
CA ALA A 88 -15.54 -3.73 -0.66
C ALA A 88 -14.88 -2.36 -0.87
N PRO A 89 -14.23 -2.12 -2.02
CA PRO A 89 -13.71 -0.80 -2.38
C PRO A 89 -14.78 0.30 -2.34
N ALA A 90 -16.03 -0.03 -2.70
CA ALA A 90 -17.15 0.90 -2.63
C ALA A 90 -17.38 1.45 -1.22
N PHE A 91 -17.13 0.68 -0.18
CA PHE A 91 -17.26 1.18 1.20
C PHE A 91 -16.29 2.33 1.48
N LEU A 92 -15.05 2.17 1.10
CA LEU A 92 -14.04 3.24 1.24
C LEU A 92 -14.41 4.47 0.39
N GLN A 93 -14.90 4.27 -0.83
CA GLN A 93 -15.36 5.35 -1.68
C GLN A 93 -16.48 6.16 -1.01
N ARG A 94 -17.46 5.50 -0.43
CA ARG A 94 -18.58 6.18 0.26
C ARG A 94 -18.12 6.92 1.50
N LEU A 95 -17.16 6.39 2.23
CA LEU A 95 -16.57 7.09 3.38
C LEU A 95 -15.85 8.37 2.96
N PHE A 96 -15.13 8.35 1.85
CA PHE A 96 -14.52 9.56 1.29
C PHE A 96 -15.56 10.60 0.86
N GLU A 97 -16.64 10.17 0.25
CA GLU A 97 -17.73 11.09 -0.14
C GLU A 97 -18.35 11.79 1.07
N LEU A 98 -18.44 11.12 2.22
CA LEU A 98 -18.95 11.72 3.46
C LEU A 98 -17.97 12.72 4.08
N GLU A 99 -16.67 12.40 4.06
CA GLU A 99 -15.65 13.20 4.76
C GLU A 99 -15.06 14.32 3.89
N VAL A 100 -15.15 14.22 2.57
CA VAL A 100 -14.53 15.14 1.61
C VAL A 100 -15.61 15.81 0.77
N PRO A 101 -16.02 17.04 1.11
CA PRO A 101 -17.07 17.77 0.38
C PRO A 101 -16.75 17.93 -1.11
N GLU A 102 -15.50 18.14 -1.46
CA GLU A 102 -15.04 18.30 -2.85
C GLU A 102 -15.30 17.06 -3.71
N ILE A 103 -15.28 15.86 -3.11
CA ILE A 103 -15.67 14.62 -3.79
C ILE A 103 -17.17 14.57 -3.98
N PHE A 104 -17.93 14.87 -2.95
CA PHE A 104 -19.40 14.91 -3.01
C PHE A 104 -19.89 15.91 -4.06
N ASP A 105 -19.25 17.07 -4.14
CA ASP A 105 -19.59 18.13 -5.09
C ASP A 105 -19.07 17.86 -6.51
N GLY A 106 -18.35 16.79 -6.75
CA GLY A 106 -17.83 16.41 -8.06
C GLY A 106 -16.58 17.17 -8.50
N LEU A 107 -15.94 17.94 -7.62
CA LEU A 107 -14.70 18.68 -7.90
C LEU A 107 -13.47 17.76 -7.91
N ILE A 108 -13.50 16.72 -7.09
CA ILE A 108 -12.50 15.65 -7.04
C ILE A 108 -13.17 14.35 -7.42
N THR A 109 -12.51 13.60 -8.30
CA THR A 109 -12.95 12.27 -8.74
C THR A 109 -12.03 11.19 -8.19
N ILE A 110 -12.62 10.15 -7.60
CA ILE A 110 -11.88 8.93 -7.27
C ILE A 110 -11.80 8.07 -8.54
N LYS A 111 -10.59 7.84 -9.02
CA LYS A 111 -10.34 7.07 -10.25
C LYS A 111 -10.32 5.57 -10.00
N LYS A 112 -9.71 5.14 -8.92
CA LYS A 112 -9.63 3.72 -8.55
C LYS A 112 -9.30 3.56 -7.07
N ILE A 113 -9.83 2.50 -6.48
CA ILE A 113 -9.53 2.09 -5.11
C ILE A 113 -9.12 0.62 -5.13
N VAL A 114 -8.05 0.29 -4.42
CA VAL A 114 -7.64 -1.08 -4.11
C VAL A 114 -7.40 -1.22 -2.61
N ARG A 115 -7.81 -2.35 -2.04
CA ARG A 115 -7.75 -2.58 -0.59
C ARG A 115 -7.22 -3.97 -0.27
N GLU A 116 -6.44 -4.03 0.80
CA GLU A 116 -6.28 -5.21 1.64
C GLU A 116 -6.97 -4.89 2.98
N PRO A 117 -8.20 -5.37 3.20
CA PRO A 117 -9.04 -4.91 4.31
C PRO A 117 -8.37 -5.01 5.68
N GLY A 118 -8.38 -3.91 6.42
CA GLY A 118 -7.75 -3.81 7.72
C GLY A 118 -6.24 -3.61 7.72
N GLU A 119 -5.59 -3.76 6.57
CA GLU A 119 -4.14 -3.62 6.42
C GLU A 119 -3.75 -2.35 5.68
N ARG A 120 -4.09 -2.25 4.42
CA ARG A 120 -3.72 -1.11 3.57
C ARG A 120 -4.70 -0.90 2.43
N ALA A 121 -4.84 0.34 2.00
CA ALA A 121 -5.58 0.72 0.82
C ALA A 121 -4.85 1.80 0.03
N LYS A 122 -5.09 1.85 -1.27
CA LYS A 122 -4.61 2.91 -2.14
C LYS A 122 -5.77 3.50 -2.93
N VAL A 123 -5.84 4.81 -2.94
CA VAL A 123 -6.92 5.58 -3.57
C VAL A 123 -6.31 6.58 -4.55
N ALA A 124 -6.58 6.40 -5.82
CA ALA A 124 -6.17 7.34 -6.86
C ALA A 124 -7.25 8.40 -7.07
N VAL A 125 -6.88 9.65 -6.92
CA VAL A 125 -7.77 10.81 -7.02
C VAL A 125 -7.29 11.80 -8.07
N GLU A 126 -8.22 12.55 -8.64
CA GLU A 126 -7.95 13.55 -9.66
C GLU A 126 -8.87 14.76 -9.47
N SER A 127 -8.37 15.95 -9.76
CA SER A 127 -9.19 17.16 -9.89
C SER A 127 -8.97 17.81 -11.24
N TYR A 128 -10.04 18.26 -11.88
CA TYR A 128 -9.96 19.03 -13.11
C TYR A 128 -9.75 20.54 -12.86
N ASP A 129 -9.82 20.97 -11.61
CA ASP A 129 -9.52 22.34 -11.20
C ASP A 129 -8.11 22.43 -10.66
N ASP A 130 -7.21 23.12 -11.36
CA ASP A 130 -5.79 23.25 -10.99
C ASP A 130 -5.57 23.96 -9.64
N ARG A 131 -6.60 24.66 -9.14
CA ARG A 131 -6.57 25.33 -7.82
C ARG A 131 -6.79 24.38 -6.66
N ILE A 132 -7.26 23.17 -6.92
CA ILE A 132 -7.55 22.15 -5.92
C ILE A 132 -6.42 21.13 -5.91
N ASP A 133 -5.78 20.93 -4.74
CA ASP A 133 -4.92 19.81 -4.47
C ASP A 133 -5.79 18.60 -4.04
N PRO A 134 -5.99 17.60 -4.93
CA PRO A 134 -6.92 16.52 -4.62
C PRO A 134 -6.43 15.64 -3.46
N VAL A 135 -5.12 15.41 -3.33
CA VAL A 135 -4.56 14.62 -2.23
C VAL A 135 -4.69 15.38 -0.91
N GLY A 136 -4.30 16.64 -0.89
CA GLY A 136 -4.39 17.48 0.31
C GLY A 136 -5.83 17.65 0.80
N ALA A 137 -6.78 17.79 -0.11
CA ALA A 137 -8.20 17.88 0.22
C ALA A 137 -8.77 16.59 0.82
N CYS A 138 -8.34 15.42 0.31
CA CYS A 138 -8.77 14.12 0.84
C CYS A 138 -8.17 13.80 2.19
N VAL A 139 -6.92 14.17 2.43
CA VAL A 139 -6.24 13.96 3.73
C VAL A 139 -6.77 14.93 4.78
N GLY A 140 -7.00 16.17 4.39
CA GLY A 140 -7.41 17.24 5.28
C GLY A 140 -6.26 17.80 6.11
N MET A 141 -6.51 18.92 6.76
CA MET A 141 -5.51 19.60 7.59
C MET A 141 -5.05 18.68 8.74
N LYS A 142 -3.76 18.38 8.81
CA LYS A 142 -3.17 17.43 9.79
C LYS A 142 -3.84 16.07 9.80
N GLY A 143 -4.35 15.61 8.65
CA GLY A 143 -5.04 14.33 8.53
C GLY A 143 -6.45 14.31 9.12
N SER A 144 -7.07 15.46 9.36
CA SER A 144 -8.38 15.59 10.03
C SER A 144 -9.52 14.81 9.34
N ARG A 145 -9.47 14.71 8.02
CA ARG A 145 -10.50 13.98 7.26
C ARG A 145 -10.20 12.50 7.16
N ILE A 146 -8.96 12.15 6.85
CA ILE A 146 -8.56 10.74 6.62
C ILE A 146 -8.52 9.93 7.91
N HIS A 147 -8.21 10.53 9.05
CA HIS A 147 -8.16 9.83 10.34
C HIS A 147 -9.49 9.18 10.73
N GLY A 148 -10.61 9.85 10.45
CA GLY A 148 -11.94 9.31 10.67
C GLY A 148 -12.21 8.07 9.83
N ILE A 149 -11.80 8.09 8.57
CA ILE A 149 -11.92 6.96 7.64
C ILE A 149 -11.03 5.79 8.07
N VAL A 150 -9.78 6.06 8.40
CA VAL A 150 -8.81 5.04 8.89
C VAL A 150 -9.35 4.33 10.12
N ARG A 151 -9.94 5.08 11.04
CA ARG A 151 -10.53 4.54 12.28
C ARG A 151 -11.74 3.65 11.99
N GLU A 152 -12.62 4.07 11.09
CA GLU A 152 -13.76 3.26 10.66
C GLU A 152 -13.33 1.93 10.05
N LEU A 153 -12.21 1.92 9.32
CA LEU A 153 -11.64 0.73 8.69
C LEU A 153 -10.67 -0.06 9.61
N ARG A 154 -10.77 0.14 10.92
CA ARG A 154 -9.96 -0.58 11.93
C ARG A 154 -8.45 -0.43 11.72
N ASN A 155 -8.00 0.82 11.51
CA ASN A 155 -6.61 1.19 11.29
C ASN A 155 -6.01 0.71 9.96
N GLU A 156 -6.83 0.53 8.94
CA GLU A 156 -6.36 0.34 7.56
C GLU A 156 -5.57 1.57 7.11
N ASN A 157 -4.31 1.38 6.73
CA ASN A 157 -3.46 2.47 6.27
C ASN A 157 -3.87 2.89 4.85
N ILE A 158 -4.21 4.14 4.65
CA ILE A 158 -4.73 4.65 3.38
C ILE A 158 -3.71 5.57 2.72
N ASP A 159 -3.24 5.19 1.53
CA ASP A 159 -2.42 6.02 0.67
C ASP A 159 -3.31 6.72 -0.36
N VAL A 160 -3.37 8.03 -0.31
CA VAL A 160 -4.07 8.85 -1.31
C VAL A 160 -3.06 9.29 -2.37
N ILE A 161 -3.35 8.97 -3.61
CA ILE A 161 -2.40 9.08 -4.73
C ILE A 161 -3.01 9.99 -5.79
N ASN A 162 -2.23 10.95 -6.27
CA ASN A 162 -2.63 11.80 -7.37
C ASN A 162 -2.55 11.01 -8.69
N PHE A 163 -3.71 10.80 -9.31
CA PHE A 163 -3.80 10.07 -10.57
C PHE A 163 -3.08 10.81 -11.70
N THR A 164 -2.46 10.06 -12.57
CA THR A 164 -1.84 10.55 -13.81
C THR A 164 -1.93 9.50 -14.92
N THR A 165 -1.98 9.94 -16.16
CA THR A 165 -1.91 9.07 -17.33
C THR A 165 -0.48 8.66 -17.68
N ASN A 166 0.53 9.31 -17.10
CA ASN A 166 1.93 8.91 -17.21
C ASN A 166 2.17 7.67 -16.36
N HIS A 167 2.38 6.52 -16.99
CA HIS A 167 2.50 5.24 -16.32
C HIS A 167 3.67 5.17 -15.32
N SER A 168 4.84 5.70 -15.71
CA SER A 168 6.02 5.73 -14.82
C SER A 168 5.76 6.55 -13.56
N LEU A 169 5.18 7.73 -13.72
CA LEU A 169 4.84 8.60 -12.61
C LEU A 169 3.74 7.98 -11.71
N TYR A 170 2.76 7.34 -12.33
CA TYR A 170 1.68 6.67 -11.59
C TYR A 170 2.21 5.51 -10.73
N ILE A 171 3.08 4.69 -11.27
CA ILE A 171 3.73 3.60 -10.53
C ILE A 171 4.59 4.15 -9.39
N ALA A 172 5.37 5.20 -9.64
CA ALA A 172 6.18 5.83 -8.59
C ALA A 172 5.32 6.37 -7.44
N ARG A 173 4.22 7.03 -7.75
CA ARG A 173 3.25 7.51 -6.76
C ARG A 173 2.54 6.37 -6.03
N ALA A 174 2.18 5.31 -6.75
CA ALA A 174 1.50 4.14 -6.19
C ALA A 174 2.37 3.39 -5.18
N LEU A 175 3.68 3.43 -5.30
CA LEU A 175 4.63 2.81 -4.36
C LEU A 175 4.90 3.66 -3.11
N SER A 176 4.25 4.82 -2.98
CA SER A 176 4.32 5.62 -1.75
C SER A 176 4.14 4.74 -0.50
N PRO A 177 4.88 4.96 0.59
CA PRO A 177 5.81 6.05 0.87
C PRO A 177 7.24 5.85 0.35
N ALA A 178 7.53 4.79 -0.40
CA ALA A 178 8.84 4.53 -0.95
C ALA A 178 9.24 5.58 -2.01
N ARG A 179 10.49 5.97 -2.00
CA ARG A 179 11.08 6.86 -2.99
C ARG A 179 11.79 6.06 -4.07
N ILE A 180 11.43 6.31 -5.31
CA ILE A 180 11.90 5.60 -6.48
C ILE A 180 13.01 6.40 -7.16
N SER A 181 14.12 5.74 -7.51
CA SER A 181 15.23 6.35 -8.24
C SER A 181 14.99 6.35 -9.74
N SER A 182 14.61 5.20 -10.30
CA SER A 182 14.30 5.04 -11.73
C SER A 182 13.31 3.91 -11.99
N ILE A 183 12.64 3.96 -13.14
CA ILE A 183 11.68 2.96 -13.57
C ILE A 183 11.95 2.62 -15.04
N LYS A 184 11.94 1.33 -15.35
CA LYS A 184 11.88 0.82 -16.72
C LYS A 184 10.54 0.15 -16.96
N ILE A 185 9.77 0.67 -17.89
CA ILE A 185 8.43 0.17 -18.20
C ILE A 185 8.44 -0.61 -19.52
N ASP A 186 7.76 -1.74 -19.51
CA ASP A 186 7.32 -2.47 -20.68
C ASP A 186 5.79 -2.36 -20.77
N GLU A 187 5.31 -1.45 -21.60
CA GLU A 187 3.88 -1.20 -21.77
C GLU A 187 3.15 -2.36 -22.46
N GLU A 188 3.84 -3.08 -23.31
CA GLU A 188 3.27 -4.21 -24.05
C GLU A 188 2.97 -5.39 -23.11
N ASN A 189 3.92 -5.75 -22.26
CA ASN A 189 3.78 -6.84 -21.29
C ASN A 189 3.19 -6.39 -19.93
N LYS A 190 2.94 -5.10 -19.76
CA LYS A 190 2.47 -4.52 -18.50
C LYS A 190 3.35 -4.88 -17.30
N THR A 191 4.65 -4.77 -17.48
CA THR A 191 5.66 -4.98 -16.44
C THR A 191 6.46 -3.72 -16.18
N ALA A 192 6.92 -3.54 -14.96
CA ALA A 192 7.74 -2.42 -14.56
C ALA A 192 8.88 -2.89 -13.66
N ALA A 193 10.10 -2.51 -14.00
CA ALA A 193 11.27 -2.69 -13.14
C ALA A 193 11.57 -1.38 -12.43
N VAL A 194 11.51 -1.40 -11.11
CA VAL A 194 11.66 -0.23 -10.24
C VAL A 194 12.98 -0.34 -9.48
N TYR A 195 13.80 0.68 -9.61
CA TYR A 195 15.10 0.77 -8.95
C TYR A 195 15.06 1.78 -7.83
N LEU A 196 15.50 1.38 -6.64
CA LEU A 196 15.50 2.23 -5.46
C LEU A 196 16.67 1.92 -4.53
N LYS A 197 16.98 2.89 -3.67
CA LYS A 197 18.03 2.71 -2.66
C LYS A 197 17.67 1.60 -1.69
N SER A 198 18.69 0.96 -1.13
CA SER A 198 18.51 -0.21 -0.24
C SER A 198 17.59 0.06 0.96
N ASP A 199 17.61 1.27 1.53
CA ASP A 199 16.76 1.69 2.63
C ASP A 199 15.27 1.89 2.24
N GLN A 200 14.97 2.02 0.93
CA GLN A 200 13.62 2.19 0.40
C GLN A 200 12.96 0.86 -0.01
N VAL A 201 13.70 -0.22 -0.16
CA VAL A 201 13.18 -1.51 -0.64
C VAL A 201 12.09 -2.06 0.28
N SER A 202 12.32 -2.05 1.59
CA SER A 202 11.34 -2.55 2.56
C SER A 202 10.06 -1.71 2.58
N LEU A 203 10.15 -0.40 2.36
CA LEU A 203 9.00 0.49 2.24
C LEU A 203 8.20 0.21 0.97
N ALA A 204 8.87 -0.06 -0.16
CA ALA A 204 8.22 -0.37 -1.42
C ALA A 204 7.44 -1.68 -1.35
N ILE A 205 8.00 -2.71 -0.74
CA ILE A 205 7.35 -4.00 -0.55
C ILE A 205 6.23 -3.87 0.47
N GLY A 206 6.51 -3.22 1.59
CA GLY A 206 5.57 -3.02 2.68
C GLY A 206 5.36 -4.28 3.53
N ARG A 207 4.69 -4.10 4.66
CA ARG A 207 4.33 -5.20 5.55
C ARG A 207 3.49 -6.25 4.83
N GLY A 208 3.91 -7.51 4.90
CA GLY A 208 3.24 -8.62 4.23
C GLY A 208 3.20 -8.52 2.70
N GLY A 209 4.01 -7.65 2.10
CA GLY A 209 4.02 -7.41 0.66
C GLY A 209 2.82 -6.59 0.16
N HIS A 210 2.01 -6.01 1.05
CA HIS A 210 0.76 -5.34 0.68
C HIS A 210 1.00 -4.07 -0.15
N ASN A 211 2.06 -3.32 0.11
CA ASN A 211 2.33 -2.08 -0.60
C ASN A 211 2.57 -2.31 -2.11
N ILE A 212 3.49 -3.19 -2.44
CA ILE A 212 3.81 -3.51 -3.84
C ILE A 212 2.64 -4.20 -4.56
N LYS A 213 1.96 -5.11 -3.89
CA LYS A 213 0.79 -5.82 -4.44
C LYS A 213 -0.34 -4.86 -4.79
N LEU A 214 -0.66 -3.93 -3.88
CA LEU A 214 -1.70 -2.93 -4.11
C LEU A 214 -1.30 -1.91 -5.18
N ALA A 215 -0.03 -1.51 -5.22
CA ALA A 215 0.49 -0.64 -6.28
C ALA A 215 0.34 -1.30 -7.67
N GLY A 216 0.63 -2.59 -7.77
CA GLY A 216 0.41 -3.37 -8.99
C GLY A 216 -1.06 -3.43 -9.40
N LYS A 217 -1.95 -3.69 -8.47
CA LYS A 217 -3.40 -3.72 -8.73
C LYS A 217 -3.95 -2.35 -9.12
N LEU A 218 -3.46 -1.29 -8.49
CA LEU A 218 -3.90 0.08 -8.78
C LEU A 218 -3.50 0.51 -10.18
N THR A 219 -2.26 0.25 -10.58
CA THR A 219 -1.68 0.70 -11.85
C THR A 219 -1.91 -0.26 -13.01
N GLY A 220 -2.21 -1.52 -12.72
CA GLY A 220 -2.34 -2.58 -13.73
C GLY A 220 -1.00 -3.12 -14.25
N TYR A 221 0.09 -2.86 -13.54
CA TYR A 221 1.42 -3.35 -13.87
C TYR A 221 1.90 -4.41 -12.86
N GLU A 222 2.64 -5.38 -13.36
CA GLU A 222 3.46 -6.26 -12.52
C GLU A 222 4.76 -5.54 -12.19
N ILE A 223 4.99 -5.27 -10.91
CA ILE A 223 6.09 -4.42 -10.44
C ILE A 223 7.15 -5.31 -9.81
N ASP A 224 8.37 -5.23 -10.35
CA ASP A 224 9.56 -5.85 -9.80
C ASP A 224 10.45 -4.78 -9.17
N VAL A 225 10.91 -5.03 -7.96
CA VAL A 225 11.75 -4.10 -7.19
C VAL A 225 13.20 -4.58 -7.20
N TYR A 226 14.10 -3.69 -7.59
CA TYR A 226 15.54 -3.90 -7.60
C TYR A 226 16.25 -2.85 -6.76
N ARG A 227 17.32 -3.25 -6.11
CA ARG A 227 18.21 -2.26 -5.49
C ARG A 227 18.91 -1.48 -6.59
N GLU A 228 18.99 -0.18 -6.41
CA GLU A 228 19.84 0.66 -7.23
C GLU A 228 21.27 0.18 -7.02
N ASN A 229 21.90 -0.28 -8.11
CA ASN A 229 23.34 -0.33 -8.11
C ASN A 229 23.76 1.12 -8.18
N ASP A 230 24.34 1.64 -7.10
CA ASP A 230 25.13 2.85 -7.21
C ASP A 230 26.16 2.56 -8.31
N GLU A 231 26.03 3.21 -9.46
CA GLU A 231 27.06 3.14 -10.52
C GLU A 231 28.42 3.66 -10.02
N PHE A 232 28.46 4.18 -8.79
CA PHE A 232 29.62 4.49 -7.98
C PHE A 232 30.01 3.37 -7.03
N ASP A 233 29.37 2.20 -7.13
CA ASP A 233 29.58 1.06 -6.24
C ASP A 233 30.11 -0.16 -6.98
N GLU A 234 30.84 0.03 -8.07
CA GLU A 234 31.76 -1.00 -8.54
C GLU A 234 32.81 -1.18 -7.45
N ASP A 235 32.62 -2.24 -6.68
CA ASP A 235 33.65 -2.66 -5.74
C ASP A 235 34.81 -3.23 -6.57
N VAL A 236 35.98 -2.72 -6.34
CA VAL A 236 37.18 -3.11 -7.07
C VAL A 236 37.90 -4.20 -6.25
N ASP A 237 38.22 -5.31 -6.91
CA ASP A 237 39.00 -6.36 -6.28
C ASP A 237 40.35 -5.81 -5.84
N ILE A 238 40.77 -6.13 -4.62
CA ILE A 238 42.03 -5.65 -4.06
C ILE A 238 43.25 -6.05 -4.92
N GLU A 239 43.16 -7.14 -5.70
CA GLU A 239 44.21 -7.57 -6.62
C GLU A 239 44.47 -6.60 -7.77
N GLU A 240 43.48 -5.78 -8.15
CA GLU A 240 43.65 -4.77 -9.20
C GLU A 240 44.62 -3.66 -8.80
N PHE A 241 44.84 -3.50 -7.49
CA PHE A 241 45.83 -2.56 -6.95
C PHE A 241 47.25 -3.11 -6.82
N SER A 242 47.53 -4.26 -7.43
CA SER A 242 48.88 -4.90 -7.36
C SER A 242 50.05 -4.05 -7.89
N ASP A 243 49.75 -3.05 -8.69
CA ASP A 243 50.73 -2.08 -9.18
C ASP A 243 51.06 -0.98 -8.14
N GLU A 244 50.19 -0.74 -7.18
CA GLU A 244 50.32 0.33 -6.18
C GLU A 244 50.46 -0.22 -4.75
N ILE A 245 49.98 -1.41 -4.47
CA ILE A 245 50.04 -2.08 -3.17
C ILE A 245 50.92 -3.31 -3.29
N GLU A 246 51.88 -3.49 -2.38
CA GLU A 246 52.75 -4.64 -2.35
C GLU A 246 51.98 -5.94 -2.16
N SER A 247 52.38 -7.02 -2.87
CA SER A 247 51.64 -8.27 -2.91
C SER A 247 51.43 -8.92 -1.53
N TRP A 248 52.40 -8.79 -0.64
CA TRP A 248 52.28 -9.33 0.72
C TRP A 248 51.18 -8.61 1.55
N VAL A 249 50.95 -7.32 1.29
CA VAL A 249 49.88 -6.55 1.92
C VAL A 249 48.53 -7.01 1.40
N ILE A 250 48.43 -7.22 0.09
CA ILE A 250 47.19 -7.77 -0.54
C ILE A 250 46.88 -9.16 0.04
N ASP A 251 47.91 -10.03 0.17
CA ASP A 251 47.74 -11.37 0.75
C ASP A 251 47.25 -11.28 2.20
N GLU A 252 47.78 -10.35 2.98
CA GLU A 252 47.35 -10.14 4.37
C GLU A 252 45.89 -9.66 4.47
N LEU A 253 45.47 -8.71 3.63
CA LEU A 253 44.08 -8.25 3.56
C LEU A 253 43.14 -9.40 3.18
N LYS A 254 43.48 -10.18 2.20
CA LYS A 254 42.71 -11.38 1.82
C LYS A 254 42.62 -12.42 2.92
N ARG A 255 43.70 -12.62 3.65
CA ARG A 255 43.74 -13.56 4.77
C ARG A 255 42.68 -13.27 5.82
N VAL A 256 42.36 -11.99 6.04
CA VAL A 256 41.34 -11.55 7.00
C VAL A 256 39.96 -11.31 6.36
N GLY A 257 39.78 -11.71 5.10
CA GLY A 257 38.50 -11.63 4.39
C GLY A 257 38.20 -10.26 3.77
N LEU A 258 39.21 -9.42 3.54
CA LEU A 258 39.07 -8.11 2.93
C LEU A 258 39.51 -8.20 1.46
N ASP A 259 38.64 -8.71 0.60
CA ASP A 259 38.91 -9.04 -0.80
C ASP A 259 38.71 -7.87 -1.76
N SER A 260 38.08 -6.79 -1.31
CA SER A 260 37.72 -5.64 -2.14
C SER A 260 38.08 -4.31 -1.50
N ALA A 261 38.24 -3.28 -2.32
CA ALA A 261 38.54 -1.91 -1.87
C ALA A 261 37.50 -1.40 -0.87
N LYS A 262 36.23 -1.64 -1.10
CA LYS A 262 35.15 -1.21 -0.19
C LYS A 262 35.11 -1.99 1.09
N SER A 263 35.41 -3.28 1.08
CA SER A 263 35.53 -4.07 2.30
C SER A 263 36.61 -3.51 3.23
N VAL A 264 37.73 -3.06 2.69
CA VAL A 264 38.79 -2.38 3.45
C VAL A 264 38.32 -1.02 3.97
N LEU A 265 37.74 -0.19 3.09
CA LEU A 265 37.26 1.16 3.44
C LEU A 265 36.06 1.17 4.39
N SER A 266 35.36 0.06 4.54
CA SER A 266 34.25 -0.08 5.50
C SER A 266 34.71 -0.13 6.97
N LEU A 267 36.00 -0.43 7.20
CA LEU A 267 36.59 -0.53 8.53
C LEU A 267 37.38 0.75 8.87
N SER A 268 37.41 1.11 10.15
CA SER A 268 38.29 2.19 10.63
C SER A 268 39.76 1.73 10.60
N GLU A 269 40.67 2.71 10.54
CA GLU A 269 42.11 2.43 10.59
C GLU A 269 42.50 1.64 11.86
N GLU A 270 41.89 1.93 13.00
CA GLU A 270 42.07 1.20 14.25
C GLU A 270 41.63 -0.27 14.16
N GLU A 271 40.53 -0.52 13.49
CA GLU A 271 40.05 -1.89 13.28
C GLU A 271 40.94 -2.67 12.31
N LEU A 272 41.43 -2.01 11.26
CA LEU A 272 42.34 -2.62 10.31
C LEU A 272 43.68 -2.99 10.99
N VAL A 273 44.22 -2.14 11.85
CA VAL A 273 45.41 -2.45 12.66
C VAL A 273 45.17 -3.64 13.56
N ARG A 274 43.99 -3.74 14.16
CA ARG A 274 43.67 -4.84 15.08
C ARG A 274 43.44 -6.18 14.40
N ARG A 275 42.92 -6.16 13.17
CA ARG A 275 42.54 -7.39 12.43
C ARG A 275 43.64 -7.92 11.54
N THR A 276 44.60 -7.09 11.18
CA THR A 276 45.72 -7.43 10.30
C THR A 276 47.05 -7.34 11.04
N ASP A 277 48.09 -7.93 10.47
CA ASP A 277 49.49 -7.78 10.97
C ASP A 277 50.19 -6.55 10.30
N LEU A 278 49.42 -5.62 9.77
CA LEU A 278 49.93 -4.39 9.10
C LEU A 278 50.17 -3.28 10.09
N GLU A 279 51.26 -2.53 9.83
CA GLU A 279 51.59 -1.33 10.60
C GLU A 279 50.66 -0.15 10.24
N GLU A 280 50.47 0.78 11.19
CA GLU A 280 49.53 1.88 11.04
C GLU A 280 49.85 2.77 9.82
N ASP A 281 51.14 3.02 9.55
CA ASP A 281 51.56 3.81 8.39
C ASP A 281 51.22 3.10 7.06
N THR A 282 51.36 1.78 6.99
CA THR A 282 50.98 0.99 5.84
C THR A 282 49.47 1.05 5.60
N ILE A 283 48.67 0.96 6.67
CA ILE A 283 47.21 1.04 6.59
C ILE A 283 46.78 2.42 6.08
N ARG A 284 47.35 3.50 6.55
CA ARG A 284 47.06 4.85 6.08
C ARG A 284 47.34 5.01 4.58
N GLU A 285 48.45 4.46 4.11
CA GLU A 285 48.82 4.49 2.70
C GLU A 285 47.80 3.68 1.84
N ILE A 286 47.42 2.49 2.29
CA ILE A 286 46.41 1.67 1.61
C ILE A 286 45.07 2.40 1.53
N VAL A 287 44.57 2.91 2.65
CA VAL A 287 43.31 3.67 2.70
C VAL A 287 43.34 4.85 1.74
N ARG A 288 44.44 5.55 1.66
CA ARG A 288 44.61 6.69 0.72
C ARG A 288 44.59 6.23 -0.74
N ILE A 289 45.24 5.13 -1.09
CA ILE A 289 45.25 4.57 -2.44
C ILE A 289 43.86 4.14 -2.83
N LEU A 290 43.14 3.42 -1.95
CA LEU A 290 41.83 2.92 -2.21
C LEU A 290 40.75 4.03 -2.28
N GLN A 291 40.87 5.08 -1.49
CA GLN A 291 39.99 6.25 -1.55
C GLN A 291 40.11 7.01 -2.86
N ALA A 292 41.34 7.10 -3.40
CA ALA A 292 41.59 7.81 -4.67
C ALA A 292 40.91 7.16 -5.87
N GLU A 293 40.57 5.87 -5.80
CA GLU A 293 39.83 5.17 -6.87
C GLU A 293 38.36 5.60 -6.94
N PHE A 294 37.81 6.09 -5.83
CA PHE A 294 36.40 6.47 -5.74
C PHE A 294 36.18 8.01 -5.72
N GLU A 295 37.25 8.81 -5.86
CA GLU A 295 37.15 10.27 -6.05
C GLU A 295 37.04 10.63 -7.55
#